data_91c2376c0132a76608a175bc1fbe04b9
#
_entry.id   91c2376c0132a76608a175bc1fbe04b9
#
_cell.length_a   1.000
_cell.length_b   1.000
_cell.length_c   1.000
_cell.angle_alpha   90.00
_cell.angle_beta   90.00
_cell.angle_gamma   90.00
#
_symmetry.space_group_name_H-M   'P 1'
#
loop_
_entity.id
_entity.type
_entity.pdbx_description
1 polymer ?
#
loop_
_entity_poly.entity_id
_entity_poly.type
_entity_poly.pdbx_seq_one_letter_code
_entity_poly.pdbx_strand_id
1 'polypeptide(L)'
;VIALIGANGAGKTTTLHTITGLLSPKKGSVVFEGTDITKIPAHKIVSMGMAHVPEGRRVFAELSVYENLKMGAYTRKDKNEIEESLANVYKRFPRLEERRNQMAGTLSGGEQQMLAMGRALMSKPKIILMDEPSMGLSPIFVNEIFDIIQAVSESGTTVLLVEQNAKKALSIADRAYVLETGKITMSGNAKDL
;
A
#
# COMPACT_ATOMS: atom_id res chain seq x y z
N VAL A 1 9.31 -2.49 7.60
CA VAL A 1 7.96 -1.88 7.69
C VAL A 1 7.99 -0.74 8.70
N ILE A 2 7.45 0.40 8.30
CA ILE A 2 7.22 1.54 9.18
C ILE A 2 5.71 1.64 9.41
N ALA A 3 5.27 1.69 10.66
CA ALA A 3 3.87 1.81 11.01
C ALA A 3 3.50 3.22 11.45
N LEU A 4 2.38 3.73 10.94
CA LEU A 4 1.72 4.93 11.44
C LEU A 4 0.40 4.50 12.09
N ILE A 5 0.33 4.62 13.40
CA ILE A 5 -0.76 4.11 14.24
C ILE A 5 -1.57 5.27 14.79
N GLY A 6 -2.87 5.13 14.84
CA GLY A 6 -3.76 6.11 15.45
C GLY A 6 -5.22 5.70 15.31
N ALA A 7 -6.06 6.32 16.11
CA ALA A 7 -7.50 6.13 16.07
C ALA A 7 -8.10 6.75 14.81
N ASN A 8 -9.35 6.42 14.50
CA ASN A 8 -10.11 7.08 13.46
C ASN A 8 -10.17 8.60 13.73
N GLY A 9 -9.90 9.39 12.68
CA GLY A 9 -9.86 10.84 12.79
C GLY A 9 -8.56 11.42 13.33
N ALA A 10 -7.53 10.59 13.57
CA ALA A 10 -6.22 11.07 14.03
C ALA A 10 -5.43 11.84 12.95
N GLY A 11 -5.78 11.66 11.67
CA GLY A 11 -5.11 12.30 10.54
C GLY A 11 -4.22 11.35 9.73
N LYS A 12 -4.36 10.03 9.89
CA LYS A 12 -3.55 9.02 9.18
C LYS A 12 -3.72 9.10 7.66
N THR A 13 -4.95 9.03 7.17
CA THR A 13 -5.26 9.14 5.74
C THR A 13 -4.84 10.49 5.17
N THR A 14 -5.07 11.56 5.89
CA THR A 14 -4.63 12.92 5.51
C THR A 14 -3.11 12.98 5.34
N THR A 15 -2.36 12.35 6.24
CA THR A 15 -0.91 12.25 6.14
C THR A 15 -0.49 11.50 4.87
N LEU A 16 -1.10 10.36 4.58
CA LEU A 16 -0.81 9.60 3.36
C LEU A 16 -1.13 10.39 2.09
N HIS A 17 -2.28 11.06 2.05
CA HIS A 17 -2.67 11.87 0.90
C HIS A 17 -1.72 13.06 0.68
N THR A 18 -1.16 13.61 1.74
CA THR A 18 -0.15 14.66 1.66
C THR A 18 1.17 14.13 1.09
N ILE A 19 1.60 12.95 1.55
CA ILE A 19 2.83 12.29 1.06
C ILE A 19 2.69 11.93 -0.42
N THR A 20 1.53 11.42 -0.84
CA THR A 20 1.28 10.98 -2.22
C THR A 20 0.94 12.10 -3.19
N GLY A 21 0.83 13.34 -2.73
CA GLY A 21 0.54 14.51 -3.56
C GLY A 21 -0.95 14.73 -3.86
N LEU A 22 -1.84 13.96 -3.24
CA LEU A 22 -3.30 14.18 -3.37
C LEU A 22 -3.77 15.40 -2.59
N LEU A 23 -3.05 15.79 -1.54
CA LEU A 23 -3.26 17.00 -0.77
C LEU A 23 -1.96 17.78 -0.70
N SER A 24 -2.05 19.12 -0.71
CA SER A 24 -0.90 19.99 -0.50
C SER A 24 -0.77 20.35 0.97
N PRO A 25 0.44 20.24 1.58
CA PRO A 25 0.64 20.66 2.96
C PRO A 25 0.54 22.19 3.08
N LYS A 26 -0.05 22.67 4.15
CA LYS A 26 -0.10 24.12 4.45
C LYS A 26 1.25 24.65 4.87
N LYS A 27 2.06 23.84 5.52
CA LYS A 27 3.42 24.13 5.99
C LYS A 27 4.26 22.87 5.91
N GLY A 28 5.57 23.06 5.83
CA GLY A 28 6.50 21.94 5.77
C GLY A 28 6.70 21.41 4.36
N SER A 29 7.42 20.32 4.27
CA SER A 29 7.79 19.70 3.01
C SER A 29 7.78 18.17 3.10
N VAL A 30 7.69 17.52 1.94
CA VAL A 30 7.85 16.07 1.79
C VAL A 30 9.06 15.84 0.90
N VAL A 31 10.01 15.04 1.40
CA VAL A 31 11.22 14.69 0.66
C VAL A 31 11.24 13.17 0.44
N PHE A 32 11.42 12.75 -0.81
CA PHE A 32 11.52 11.35 -1.20
C PHE A 32 12.83 11.12 -1.96
N GLU A 33 13.67 10.25 -1.43
CA GLU A 33 15.00 9.96 -2.00
C GLU A 33 15.82 11.23 -2.32
N GLY A 34 15.84 12.19 -1.40
CA GLY A 34 16.58 13.43 -1.54
C GLY A 34 15.90 14.49 -2.43
N THR A 35 14.76 14.19 -3.02
CA THR A 35 14.00 15.11 -3.86
C THR A 35 12.80 15.66 -3.12
N ASP A 36 12.62 16.99 -3.11
CA ASP A 36 11.42 17.62 -2.57
C ASP A 36 10.24 17.39 -3.52
N ILE A 37 9.27 16.58 -3.07
CA ILE A 37 8.08 16.23 -3.84
C ILE A 37 6.83 17.02 -3.44
N THR A 38 6.97 17.99 -2.55
CA THR A 38 5.85 18.75 -1.97
C THR A 38 4.90 19.34 -3.01
N LYS A 39 5.44 19.81 -4.13
CA LYS A 39 4.68 20.43 -5.22
C LYS A 39 4.57 19.57 -6.47
N ILE A 40 5.05 18.33 -6.42
CA ILE A 40 4.98 17.41 -7.57
C ILE A 40 3.59 16.78 -7.61
N PRO A 41 2.91 16.75 -8.78
CA PRO A 41 1.61 16.11 -8.92
C PRO A 41 1.65 14.62 -8.60
N ALA A 42 0.57 14.09 -8.02
CA ALA A 42 0.49 12.69 -7.60
C ALA A 42 0.84 11.70 -8.72
N HIS A 43 0.36 11.93 -9.95
CA HIS A 43 0.64 11.05 -11.09
C HIS A 43 2.13 10.98 -11.47
N LYS A 44 2.92 12.01 -11.17
CA LYS A 44 4.37 12.02 -11.38
C LYS A 44 5.12 11.33 -10.24
N ILE A 45 4.61 11.43 -9.02
CA ILE A 45 5.20 10.76 -7.84
C ILE A 45 5.18 9.24 -8.02
N VAL A 46 4.12 8.69 -8.61
CA VAL A 46 4.05 7.24 -8.92
C VAL A 46 5.24 6.82 -9.80
N SER A 47 5.58 7.61 -10.81
CA SER A 47 6.71 7.32 -11.71
C SER A 47 8.07 7.41 -11.00
N MET A 48 8.12 8.07 -9.84
CA MET A 48 9.34 8.16 -9.02
C MET A 48 9.56 6.93 -8.13
N GLY A 49 8.61 5.99 -8.09
CA GLY A 49 8.71 4.75 -7.34
C GLY A 49 7.86 4.70 -6.07
N MET A 50 6.84 5.53 -5.96
CA MET A 50 5.90 5.52 -4.83
C MET A 50 4.55 4.95 -5.28
N ALA A 51 4.08 3.87 -4.63
CA ALA A 51 2.77 3.30 -4.86
C ALA A 51 1.88 3.48 -3.64
N HIS A 52 0.57 3.52 -3.87
CA HIS A 52 -0.42 3.72 -2.83
C HIS A 52 -1.53 2.67 -2.94
N VAL A 53 -1.84 2.02 -1.83
CA VAL A 53 -3.01 1.15 -1.68
C VAL A 53 -3.99 1.90 -0.77
N PRO A 54 -5.03 2.54 -1.34
CA PRO A 54 -5.96 3.34 -0.55
C PRO A 54 -6.90 2.45 0.28
N GLU A 55 -7.52 3.06 1.26
CA GLU A 55 -8.61 2.45 2.02
C GLU A 55 -9.78 2.07 1.10
N GLY A 56 -10.46 0.97 1.41
CA GLY A 56 -11.66 0.56 0.69
C GLY A 56 -11.42 -0.25 -0.58
N ARG A 57 -10.23 -0.82 -0.73
CA ARG A 57 -9.84 -1.76 -1.79
C ARG A 57 -9.73 -1.16 -3.19
N ARG A 58 -10.62 -0.28 -3.61
CA ARG A 58 -10.56 0.54 -4.84
C ARG A 58 -10.14 -0.23 -6.11
N VAL A 59 -10.73 -1.42 -6.33
CA VAL A 59 -10.52 -2.17 -7.57
C VAL A 59 -11.46 -1.70 -8.67
N PHE A 60 -11.08 -1.90 -9.92
CA PHE A 60 -11.96 -1.68 -11.07
C PHE A 60 -12.87 -2.89 -11.21
N ALA A 61 -14.09 -2.79 -10.67
CA ALA A 61 -15.02 -3.91 -10.51
C ALA A 61 -15.40 -4.57 -11.84
N GLU A 62 -15.50 -3.81 -12.91
CA GLU A 62 -15.90 -4.26 -14.24
C GLU A 62 -14.74 -4.77 -15.10
N LEU A 63 -13.51 -4.67 -14.61
CA LEU A 63 -12.32 -5.25 -15.23
C LEU A 63 -12.00 -6.60 -14.61
N SER A 64 -11.34 -7.46 -15.37
CA SER A 64 -10.83 -8.72 -14.85
C SER A 64 -9.68 -8.49 -13.84
N VAL A 65 -9.33 -9.51 -13.09
CA VAL A 65 -8.14 -9.51 -12.22
C VAL A 65 -6.89 -9.14 -13.04
N TYR A 66 -6.69 -9.80 -14.17
CA TYR A 66 -5.56 -9.52 -15.07
C TYR A 66 -5.52 -8.06 -15.53
N GLU A 67 -6.66 -7.53 -15.99
CA GLU A 67 -6.75 -6.14 -16.45
C GLU A 67 -6.49 -5.14 -15.32
N ASN A 68 -6.99 -5.39 -14.10
CA ASN A 68 -6.65 -4.59 -12.93
C ASN A 68 -5.14 -4.56 -12.67
N LEU A 69 -4.48 -5.71 -12.72
CA LEU A 69 -3.04 -5.80 -12.51
C LEU A 69 -2.27 -5.03 -13.59
N LYS A 70 -2.66 -5.17 -14.85
CA LYS A 70 -2.03 -4.45 -15.96
C LYS A 70 -2.17 -2.93 -15.80
N MET A 71 -3.28 -2.43 -15.26
CA MET A 71 -3.45 -1.01 -14.96
C MET A 71 -2.39 -0.49 -13.99
N GLY A 72 -1.91 -1.30 -13.06
CA GLY A 72 -0.84 -0.93 -12.13
C GLY A 72 0.51 -0.68 -12.80
N ALA A 73 0.72 -1.18 -14.01
CA ALA A 73 1.96 -1.03 -14.78
C ALA A 73 1.92 0.13 -15.80
N TYR A 74 0.92 1.01 -15.75
CA TYR A 74 0.70 2.04 -16.77
C TYR A 74 1.87 3.02 -16.95
N THR A 75 2.71 3.19 -15.93
CA THR A 75 3.90 4.07 -15.98
C THR A 75 5.12 3.39 -16.57
N ARG A 76 5.05 2.09 -16.87
CA ARG A 76 6.17 1.27 -17.32
C ARG A 76 6.03 0.94 -18.80
N LYS A 77 7.16 0.85 -19.50
CA LYS A 77 7.21 0.67 -20.96
C LYS A 77 7.80 -0.68 -21.39
N ASP A 78 8.70 -1.25 -20.59
CA ASP A 78 9.35 -2.51 -20.92
C ASP A 78 8.40 -3.69 -20.67
N LYS A 79 7.95 -4.32 -21.75
CA LYS A 79 7.00 -5.44 -21.73
C LYS A 79 7.55 -6.65 -20.97
N ASN A 80 8.84 -6.94 -21.09
CA ASN A 80 9.47 -8.07 -20.43
C ASN A 80 9.50 -7.88 -18.92
N GLU A 81 9.82 -6.68 -18.45
CA GLU A 81 9.81 -6.34 -17.03
C GLU A 81 8.38 -6.36 -16.45
N ILE A 82 7.39 -5.91 -17.22
CA ILE A 82 5.98 -5.97 -16.82
C ILE A 82 5.54 -7.42 -16.66
N GLU A 83 5.87 -8.30 -17.59
CA GLU A 83 5.54 -9.73 -17.51
C GLU A 83 6.24 -10.41 -16.34
N GLU A 84 7.48 -10.05 -16.04
CA GLU A 84 8.20 -10.51 -14.85
C GLU A 84 7.50 -10.07 -13.56
N SER A 85 7.07 -8.82 -13.48
CA SER A 85 6.32 -8.30 -12.34
C SER A 85 4.98 -9.01 -12.18
N LEU A 86 4.28 -9.32 -13.27
CA LEU A 86 3.03 -10.07 -13.25
C LEU A 86 3.27 -11.49 -12.72
N ALA A 87 4.31 -12.17 -13.18
CA ALA A 87 4.69 -13.49 -12.68
C ALA A 87 4.98 -13.46 -11.17
N ASN A 88 5.68 -12.44 -10.70
CA ASN A 88 5.99 -12.26 -9.27
C ASN A 88 4.73 -12.01 -8.45
N VAL A 89 3.79 -11.21 -8.96
CA VAL A 89 2.49 -10.98 -8.31
C VAL A 89 1.69 -12.28 -8.21
N TYR A 90 1.61 -13.06 -9.27
CA TYR A 90 0.92 -14.35 -9.25
C TYR A 90 1.59 -15.37 -8.31
N LYS A 91 2.90 -15.36 -8.22
CA LYS A 91 3.63 -16.20 -7.27
C LYS A 91 3.30 -15.81 -5.82
N ARG A 92 3.17 -14.52 -5.55
CA ARG A 92 2.83 -13.99 -4.22
C ARG A 92 1.35 -14.17 -3.88
N PHE A 93 0.49 -14.05 -4.89
CA PHE A 93 -0.97 -14.17 -4.77
C PHE A 93 -1.51 -15.24 -5.73
N PRO A 94 -1.33 -16.54 -5.41
CA PRO A 94 -1.78 -17.60 -6.32
C PRO A 94 -3.27 -17.56 -6.67
N ARG A 95 -4.11 -17.07 -5.74
CA ARG A 95 -5.55 -16.90 -5.98
C ARG A 95 -5.84 -15.93 -7.10
N LEU A 96 -5.01 -14.90 -7.28
CA LEU A 96 -5.19 -13.93 -8.38
C LEU A 96 -4.89 -14.59 -9.73
N GLU A 97 -3.91 -15.47 -9.81
CA GLU A 97 -3.62 -16.23 -11.03
C GLU A 97 -4.77 -17.18 -11.39
N GLU A 98 -5.28 -17.93 -10.41
CA GLU A 98 -6.42 -18.82 -10.59
C GLU A 98 -7.66 -18.09 -11.10
N ARG A 99 -7.84 -16.84 -10.68
CA ARG A 99 -9.00 -15.99 -10.99
C ARG A 99 -8.67 -14.87 -11.98
N ARG A 100 -7.61 -15.01 -12.75
CA ARG A 100 -7.12 -13.91 -13.63
C ARG A 100 -8.15 -13.39 -14.63
N ASN A 101 -9.07 -14.23 -15.05
CA ASN A 101 -10.13 -13.87 -16.00
C ASN A 101 -11.47 -13.50 -15.33
N GLN A 102 -11.54 -13.59 -14.00
CA GLN A 102 -12.72 -13.25 -13.23
C GLN A 102 -12.86 -11.73 -13.09
N MET A 103 -14.09 -11.22 -13.15
CA MET A 103 -14.37 -9.81 -12.89
C MET A 103 -14.06 -9.47 -11.44
N ALA A 104 -13.30 -8.40 -11.23
CA ALA A 104 -12.82 -8.01 -9.89
C ALA A 104 -13.95 -7.74 -8.89
N GLY A 105 -15.08 -7.21 -9.37
CA GLY A 105 -16.24 -6.95 -8.51
C GLY A 105 -16.89 -8.20 -7.92
N THR A 106 -16.60 -9.39 -8.47
CA THR A 106 -17.14 -10.67 -7.98
C THR A 106 -16.22 -11.39 -6.99
N LEU A 107 -15.04 -10.84 -6.73
CA LEU A 107 -14.11 -11.37 -5.73
C LEU A 107 -14.61 -11.13 -4.31
N SER A 108 -14.17 -11.97 -3.36
CA SER A 108 -14.35 -11.71 -1.93
C SER A 108 -13.60 -10.44 -1.50
N GLY A 109 -13.95 -9.91 -0.32
CA GLY A 109 -13.27 -8.71 0.20
C GLY A 109 -11.76 -8.88 0.37
N GLY A 110 -11.32 -10.03 0.88
CA GLY A 110 -9.89 -10.34 1.02
C GLY A 110 -9.17 -10.46 -0.31
N GLU A 111 -9.80 -11.08 -1.29
CA GLU A 111 -9.24 -11.20 -2.65
C GLU A 111 -9.18 -9.86 -3.37
N GLN A 112 -10.17 -8.98 -3.17
CA GLN A 112 -10.12 -7.62 -3.68
C GLN A 112 -8.98 -6.81 -3.05
N GLN A 113 -8.72 -7.00 -1.75
CA GLN A 113 -7.59 -6.36 -1.07
C GLN A 113 -6.25 -6.87 -1.64
N MET A 114 -6.13 -8.17 -1.86
CA MET A 114 -4.96 -8.76 -2.52
C MET A 114 -4.76 -8.19 -3.93
N LEU A 115 -5.84 -8.03 -4.68
CA LEU A 115 -5.78 -7.44 -6.02
C LEU A 115 -5.31 -5.99 -5.98
N ALA A 116 -5.79 -5.18 -5.04
CA ALA A 116 -5.35 -3.81 -4.88
C ALA A 116 -3.84 -3.73 -4.54
N MET A 117 -3.37 -4.61 -3.67
CA MET A 117 -1.94 -4.72 -3.33
C MET A 117 -1.10 -5.20 -4.53
N GLY A 118 -1.56 -6.22 -5.23
CA GLY A 118 -0.89 -6.74 -6.43
C GLY A 118 -0.79 -5.70 -7.53
N ARG A 119 -1.85 -4.94 -7.75
CA ARG A 119 -1.86 -3.83 -8.71
C ARG A 119 -0.82 -2.77 -8.35
N ALA A 120 -0.71 -2.40 -7.09
CA ALA A 120 0.30 -1.45 -6.63
C ALA A 120 1.73 -1.99 -6.88
N LEU A 121 1.97 -3.28 -6.65
CA LEU A 121 3.26 -3.92 -6.89
C LEU A 121 3.65 -3.98 -8.37
N MET A 122 2.68 -3.91 -9.29
CA MET A 122 2.94 -3.89 -10.73
C MET A 122 3.71 -2.64 -11.19
N SER A 123 3.72 -1.57 -10.42
CA SER A 123 4.54 -0.38 -10.70
C SER A 123 6.00 -0.55 -10.30
N LYS A 124 6.37 -1.68 -9.69
CA LYS A 124 7.71 -1.97 -9.14
C LYS A 124 8.19 -0.85 -8.20
N PRO A 125 7.43 -0.56 -7.13
CA PRO A 125 7.69 0.60 -6.29
C PRO A 125 8.91 0.41 -5.41
N LYS A 126 9.55 1.52 -5.05
CA LYS A 126 10.58 1.59 -4.01
C LYS A 126 9.95 1.67 -2.63
N ILE A 127 8.81 2.35 -2.53
CA ILE A 127 7.98 2.43 -1.34
C ILE A 127 6.50 2.22 -1.70
N ILE A 128 5.79 1.48 -0.87
CA ILE A 128 4.35 1.29 -0.98
C ILE A 128 3.68 1.77 0.32
N LEU A 129 2.70 2.65 0.17
CA LEU A 129 1.90 3.18 1.28
C LEU A 129 0.57 2.44 1.29
N MET A 130 0.24 1.83 2.43
CA MET A 130 -0.99 1.04 2.60
C MET A 130 -1.86 1.65 3.68
N ASP A 131 -3.08 2.02 3.31
CA ASP A 131 -4.05 2.66 4.22
C ASP A 131 -5.07 1.64 4.72
N GLU A 132 -4.92 1.23 5.98
CA GLU A 132 -5.78 0.30 6.69
C GLU A 132 -6.12 -0.97 5.89
N PRO A 133 -5.11 -1.71 5.40
CA PRO A 133 -5.33 -2.83 4.47
C PRO A 133 -6.12 -4.00 5.09
N SER A 134 -6.18 -4.10 6.41
CA SER A 134 -6.90 -5.19 7.10
C SER A 134 -8.36 -4.87 7.42
N MET A 135 -8.80 -3.62 7.22
CA MET A 135 -10.12 -3.17 7.65
C MET A 135 -11.26 -3.93 6.94
N GLY A 136 -12.22 -4.40 7.74
CA GLY A 136 -13.41 -5.09 7.23
C GLY A 136 -13.13 -6.51 6.72
N LEU A 137 -11.98 -7.09 7.00
CA LEU A 137 -11.63 -8.45 6.62
C LEU A 137 -11.85 -9.43 7.78
N SER A 138 -12.09 -10.71 7.43
CA SER A 138 -12.13 -11.80 8.41
C SER A 138 -10.75 -11.99 9.05
N PRO A 139 -10.67 -12.58 10.27
CA PRO A 139 -9.39 -12.81 10.95
C PRO A 139 -8.37 -13.60 10.12
N ILE A 140 -8.83 -14.56 9.32
CA ILE A 140 -7.97 -15.37 8.45
C ILE A 140 -7.32 -14.47 7.39
N PHE A 141 -8.11 -13.64 6.72
CA PHE A 141 -7.58 -12.70 5.72
C PHE A 141 -6.71 -11.61 6.33
N VAL A 142 -7.04 -11.13 7.55
CA VAL A 142 -6.18 -10.17 8.26
C VAL A 142 -4.78 -10.75 8.44
N ASN A 143 -4.66 -11.98 8.94
CA ASN A 143 -3.36 -12.62 9.13
C ASN A 143 -2.61 -12.78 7.79
N GLU A 144 -3.31 -13.22 6.76
CA GLU A 144 -2.73 -13.42 5.42
C GLU A 144 -2.22 -12.10 4.83
N ILE A 145 -2.97 -11.01 4.96
CA ILE A 145 -2.56 -9.67 4.51
C ILE A 145 -1.30 -9.20 5.25
N PHE A 146 -1.21 -9.38 6.56
CA PHE A 146 -0.01 -9.00 7.32
C PHE A 146 1.21 -9.85 6.96
N ASP A 147 1.04 -11.15 6.71
CA ASP A 147 2.10 -12.01 6.22
C ASP A 147 2.62 -11.55 4.84
N ILE A 148 1.71 -11.13 3.95
CA ILE A 148 2.05 -10.58 2.65
C ILE A 148 2.81 -9.27 2.79
N ILE A 149 2.37 -8.36 3.65
CA ILE A 149 3.06 -7.08 3.89
C ILE A 149 4.49 -7.32 4.36
N GLN A 150 4.69 -8.25 5.28
CA GLN A 150 6.01 -8.61 5.76
C GLN A 150 6.88 -9.18 4.63
N ALA A 151 6.34 -10.07 3.82
CA ALA A 151 7.05 -10.65 2.68
C ALA A 151 7.43 -9.60 1.62
N VAL A 152 6.55 -8.63 1.36
CA VAL A 152 6.85 -7.49 0.47
C VAL A 152 8.02 -6.67 1.02
N SER A 153 8.02 -6.37 2.30
CA SER A 153 9.12 -5.66 2.97
C SER A 153 10.44 -6.44 2.89
N GLU A 154 10.40 -7.73 3.17
CA GLU A 154 11.59 -8.60 3.11
C GLU A 154 12.17 -8.71 1.70
N SER A 155 11.36 -8.53 0.67
CA SER A 155 11.83 -8.52 -0.73
C SER A 155 12.53 -7.22 -1.14
N GLY A 156 12.63 -6.24 -0.25
CA GLY A 156 13.36 -4.99 -0.48
C GLY A 156 12.49 -3.76 -0.72
N THR A 157 11.16 -3.90 -0.76
CA THR A 157 10.24 -2.77 -0.89
C THR A 157 9.97 -2.16 0.49
N THR A 158 10.20 -0.86 0.65
CA THR A 158 9.82 -0.16 1.87
C THR A 158 8.30 -0.09 1.98
N VAL A 159 7.76 -0.38 3.15
CA VAL A 159 6.32 -0.31 3.41
C VAL A 159 6.04 0.72 4.50
N LEU A 160 5.20 1.70 4.17
CA LEU A 160 4.56 2.57 5.17
C LEU A 160 3.14 2.06 5.38
N LEU A 161 2.91 1.47 6.55
CA LEU A 161 1.65 0.84 6.92
C LEU A 161 0.87 1.76 7.85
N VAL A 162 -0.29 2.19 7.42
CA VAL A 162 -1.24 2.92 8.26
C VAL A 162 -2.28 1.95 8.78
N GLU A 163 -2.39 1.84 10.10
CA GLU A 163 -3.31 0.91 10.76
C GLU A 163 -3.90 1.49 12.03
N GLN A 164 -5.15 1.11 12.30
CA GLN A 164 -5.80 1.32 13.58
C GLN A 164 -5.48 0.17 14.54
N ASN A 165 -5.29 -1.05 14.03
CA ASN A 165 -4.91 -2.22 14.80
C ASN A 165 -3.43 -2.14 15.20
N ALA A 166 -3.15 -1.42 16.28
CA ALA A 166 -1.78 -1.16 16.76
C ALA A 166 -1.01 -2.46 17.02
N LYS A 167 -1.63 -3.42 17.70
CA LYS A 167 -0.98 -4.69 18.02
C LYS A 167 -0.47 -5.44 16.79
N LYS A 168 -1.29 -5.53 15.76
CA LYS A 168 -0.91 -6.17 14.49
C LYS A 168 0.18 -5.38 13.76
N ALA A 169 0.01 -4.07 13.66
CA ALA A 169 0.99 -3.22 12.99
C ALA A 169 2.37 -3.30 13.66
N LEU A 170 2.42 -3.22 15.00
CA LEU A 170 3.66 -3.31 15.77
C LEU A 170 4.33 -4.68 15.66
N SER A 171 3.54 -5.75 15.47
CA SER A 171 4.11 -7.11 15.36
C SER A 171 4.97 -7.32 14.12
N ILE A 172 4.81 -6.51 13.08
CA ILE A 172 5.57 -6.62 11.82
C ILE A 172 6.43 -5.40 11.51
N ALA A 173 6.26 -4.31 12.26
CA ALA A 173 6.97 -3.06 12.00
C ALA A 173 8.37 -3.07 12.65
N ASP A 174 9.31 -2.39 12.00
CA ASP A 174 10.63 -2.10 12.55
C ASP A 174 10.57 -0.82 13.40
N ARG A 175 9.84 0.16 12.91
CA ARG A 175 9.68 1.47 13.53
C ARG A 175 8.20 1.89 13.46
N ALA A 176 7.77 2.67 14.45
CA ALA A 176 6.39 3.15 14.48
C ALA A 176 6.29 4.61 14.95
N TYR A 177 5.22 5.24 14.50
CA TYR A 177 4.79 6.59 14.87
C TYR A 177 3.35 6.51 15.35
N VAL A 178 3.06 7.12 16.49
CA VAL A 178 1.70 7.21 17.02
C VAL A 178 1.16 8.60 16.75
N LEU A 179 0.04 8.67 16.03
CA LEU A 179 -0.62 9.90 15.66
C LEU A 179 -1.90 10.08 16.48
N GLU A 180 -2.00 11.21 17.16
CA GLU A 180 -3.18 11.59 17.95
C GLU A 180 -3.57 13.02 17.59
N THR A 181 -4.80 13.21 17.13
CA THR A 181 -5.37 14.51 16.81
C THR A 181 -4.42 15.39 15.97
N GLY A 182 -3.88 14.79 14.92
CA GLY A 182 -2.99 15.47 13.96
C GLY A 182 -1.55 15.68 14.42
N LYS A 183 -1.14 15.09 15.55
CA LYS A 183 0.23 15.24 16.09
C LYS A 183 0.85 13.88 16.35
N ILE A 184 2.15 13.77 16.07
CA ILE A 184 2.94 12.60 16.48
C ILE A 184 3.23 12.74 17.97
N THR A 185 2.69 11.82 18.77
CA THR A 185 2.85 11.82 20.23
C THR A 185 3.95 10.89 20.70
N MET A 186 4.20 9.82 19.96
CA MET A 186 5.25 8.84 20.25
C MET A 186 5.90 8.38 18.95
N SER A 187 7.17 8.05 19.00
CA SER A 187 7.88 7.41 17.90
C SER A 187 9.09 6.64 18.40
N GLY A 188 9.46 5.56 17.73
CA GLY A 188 10.61 4.76 18.09
C GLY A 188 10.62 3.39 17.42
N ASN A 189 11.47 2.51 17.91
CA ASN A 189 11.44 1.12 17.50
C ASN A 189 10.10 0.49 17.89
N ALA A 190 9.53 -0.29 16.99
CA ALA A 190 8.21 -0.88 17.24
C ALA A 190 8.16 -1.78 18.49
N LYS A 191 9.28 -2.39 18.83
CA LYS A 191 9.41 -3.24 20.04
C LYS A 191 9.29 -2.47 21.36
N ASP A 192 9.51 -1.15 21.34
CA ASP A 192 9.54 -0.29 22.52
C ASP A 192 8.20 0.45 22.73
N LEU A 193 7.26 0.31 21.80
CA LEU A 193 5.95 0.94 21.80
C LEU A 193 4.84 -0.08 22.05
#